data_8a92c44fd5f204779a589ce1fe761eb6
#
_entry.id   8a92c44fd5f204779a589ce1fe761eb6
#
_cell.length_a   1.000
_cell.length_b   1.000
_cell.length_c   1.000
_cell.angle_alpha   90.00
_cell.angle_beta   90.00
_cell.angle_gamma   90.00
#
_symmetry.space_group_name_H-M   'P 1'
#
loop_
_entity.id
_entity.type
_entity.pdbx_description
1 polymer ?
#
loop_
_entity_poly.entity_id
_entity_poly.type
_entity_poly.pdbx_seq_one_letter_code
_entity_poly.pdbx_strand_id
1 'polypeptide(L)'
;MSSKPTASMMERRHPETTHIDSLATLDMLTLLHKDDKRIADAVEACLPAIARLMDNATATLSRGGRLVIVGAGASGQAAAQAVNEFTPEGKHSLVALIAGGATAARQEMETAASHYDLGAFELEALRFSNQDMLLALTVSGKTPWVWGAKRHAWSLGAPIAVVTQQPASEAAQLADIIIAPQTGPE
;
A
#
# COMPACT_ATOMS: atom_id res chain seq x y z
N MET A 1 -30.27 16.63 -4.79
CA MET A 1 -29.46 16.34 -5.98
C MET A 1 -28.32 15.46 -5.49
N SER A 2 -28.41 14.16 -5.73
CA SER A 2 -27.38 13.19 -5.34
C SER A 2 -26.20 13.34 -6.32
N SER A 3 -25.09 13.92 -5.88
CA SER A 3 -23.85 13.92 -6.66
C SER A 3 -23.37 12.46 -6.81
N LYS A 4 -23.35 11.94 -8.04
CA LYS A 4 -22.68 10.67 -8.30
C LYS A 4 -21.24 10.75 -7.76
N PRO A 5 -20.76 9.76 -7.01
CA PRO A 5 -19.39 9.74 -6.56
C PRO A 5 -18.47 9.84 -7.78
N THR A 6 -17.59 10.82 -7.76
CA THR A 6 -16.60 10.99 -8.83
C THR A 6 -15.69 9.75 -8.81
N ALA A 7 -15.59 9.05 -9.94
CA ALA A 7 -14.72 7.90 -10.06
C ALA A 7 -13.30 8.26 -9.61
N SER A 8 -12.66 7.36 -8.86
CA SER A 8 -11.28 7.56 -8.44
C SER A 8 -10.38 7.72 -9.67
N MET A 9 -9.21 8.36 -9.51
CA MET A 9 -8.30 8.57 -10.63
C MET A 9 -7.95 7.27 -11.34
N MET A 10 -7.78 6.17 -10.60
CA MET A 10 -7.48 4.84 -11.13
C MET A 10 -8.62 4.24 -11.98
N GLU A 11 -9.88 4.54 -11.62
CA GLU A 11 -11.07 4.04 -12.31
C GLU A 11 -11.41 4.86 -13.57
N ARG A 12 -10.67 5.93 -13.83
CA ARG A 12 -10.87 6.75 -15.04
C ARG A 12 -10.19 6.08 -16.23
N ARG A 13 -10.81 6.22 -17.40
CA ARG A 13 -10.14 5.81 -18.65
C ARG A 13 -8.95 6.73 -18.92
N HIS A 14 -7.83 6.13 -19.28
CA HIS A 14 -6.69 6.89 -19.76
C HIS A 14 -7.03 7.52 -21.12
N PRO A 15 -6.87 8.85 -21.27
CA PRO A 15 -7.36 9.55 -22.47
C PRO A 15 -6.67 9.11 -23.77
N GLU A 16 -5.40 8.70 -23.70
CA GLU A 16 -4.60 8.33 -24.88
C GLU A 16 -4.70 6.82 -25.21
N THR A 17 -5.32 5.98 -24.34
CA THR A 17 -5.41 4.53 -24.54
C THR A 17 -6.80 4.04 -25.00
N THR A 18 -7.71 4.95 -25.35
CA THR A 18 -9.09 4.61 -25.72
C THR A 18 -9.18 3.66 -26.93
N HIS A 19 -8.19 3.69 -27.81
CA HIS A 19 -8.11 2.85 -29.03
C HIS A 19 -6.78 2.08 -29.10
N ILE A 20 -6.22 1.71 -27.95
CA ILE A 20 -4.93 1.04 -27.84
C ILE A 20 -4.90 -0.30 -28.63
N ASP A 21 -6.04 -0.99 -28.68
CA ASP A 21 -6.23 -2.25 -29.38
C ASP A 21 -6.13 -2.12 -30.92
N SER A 22 -6.30 -0.92 -31.46
CA SER A 22 -6.20 -0.63 -32.88
C SER A 22 -4.81 -0.13 -33.32
N LEU A 23 -3.90 0.12 -32.40
CA LEU A 23 -2.56 0.63 -32.69
C LEU A 23 -1.65 -0.47 -33.20
N ALA A 24 -0.65 -0.08 -34.03
CA ALA A 24 0.47 -0.96 -34.32
C ALA A 24 1.25 -1.25 -33.03
N THR A 25 1.87 -2.43 -32.96
CA THR A 25 2.55 -2.90 -31.72
C THR A 25 3.57 -1.90 -31.19
N LEU A 26 4.38 -1.30 -32.07
CA LEU A 26 5.39 -0.32 -31.67
C LEU A 26 4.75 0.96 -31.10
N ASP A 27 3.65 1.42 -31.71
CA ASP A 27 2.95 2.63 -31.25
C ASP A 27 2.30 2.38 -29.90
N MET A 28 1.69 1.21 -29.70
CA MET A 28 1.15 0.77 -28.41
C MET A 28 2.23 0.75 -27.32
N LEU A 29 3.37 0.12 -27.59
CA LEU A 29 4.49 0.04 -26.62
C LEU A 29 5.07 1.43 -26.33
N THR A 30 5.17 2.28 -27.35
CA THR A 30 5.67 3.67 -27.18
C THR A 30 4.74 4.48 -26.28
N LEU A 31 3.42 4.30 -26.44
CA LEU A 31 2.42 4.96 -25.63
C LEU A 31 2.49 4.52 -24.17
N LEU A 32 2.54 3.21 -23.92
CA LEU A 32 2.70 2.65 -22.57
C LEU A 32 3.99 3.12 -21.90
N HIS A 33 5.11 3.07 -22.63
CA HIS A 33 6.40 3.53 -22.11
C HIS A 33 6.43 5.05 -21.80
N LYS A 34 5.72 5.85 -22.58
CA LYS A 34 5.55 7.29 -22.30
C LYS A 34 4.84 7.52 -20.96
N ASP A 35 3.84 6.71 -20.66
CA ASP A 35 3.10 6.81 -19.41
C ASP A 35 3.95 6.31 -18.23
N ASP A 36 4.70 5.23 -18.39
CA ASP A 36 5.62 4.71 -17.36
C ASP A 36 6.63 5.76 -16.88
N LYS A 37 7.09 6.66 -17.75
CA LYS A 37 8.02 7.74 -17.37
C LYS A 37 7.44 8.71 -16.33
N ARG A 38 6.12 8.87 -16.30
CA ARG A 38 5.42 9.75 -15.34
C ARG A 38 5.46 9.21 -13.92
N ILE A 39 5.70 7.90 -13.75
CA ILE A 39 5.78 7.27 -12.43
C ILE A 39 6.91 7.88 -11.61
N ALA A 40 8.08 8.10 -12.22
CA ALA A 40 9.22 8.70 -11.55
C ALA A 40 8.91 10.11 -11.00
N ASP A 41 8.26 10.94 -11.79
CA ASP A 41 7.85 12.29 -11.37
C ASP A 41 6.80 12.25 -10.24
N ALA A 42 5.86 11.30 -10.31
CA ALA A 42 4.86 11.10 -9.26
C ALA A 42 5.49 10.67 -7.93
N VAL A 43 6.54 9.84 -7.97
CA VAL A 43 7.31 9.43 -6.80
C VAL A 43 8.16 10.58 -6.28
N GLU A 44 8.80 11.36 -7.16
CA GLU A 44 9.59 12.54 -6.78
C GLU A 44 8.76 13.52 -5.93
N ALA A 45 7.52 13.76 -6.31
CA ALA A 45 6.60 14.60 -5.53
C ALA A 45 6.33 14.06 -4.11
N CYS A 46 6.54 12.77 -3.87
CA CYS A 46 6.35 12.12 -2.56
C CYS A 46 7.63 12.06 -1.71
N LEU A 47 8.80 12.44 -2.22
CA LEU A 47 10.07 12.31 -1.50
C LEU A 47 10.07 12.90 -0.07
N PRO A 48 9.44 14.07 0.21
CA PRO A 48 9.39 14.57 1.59
C PRO A 48 8.63 13.64 2.54
N ALA A 49 7.54 12.99 2.08
CA ALA A 49 6.79 12.03 2.88
C ALA A 49 7.55 10.71 3.04
N ILE A 50 8.24 10.26 1.99
CA ILE A 50 9.11 9.08 2.03
C ILE A 50 10.25 9.28 3.02
N ALA A 51 10.89 10.45 3.02
CA ALA A 51 11.95 10.78 3.97
C ALA A 51 11.43 10.69 5.43
N ARG A 52 10.26 11.24 5.73
CA ARG A 52 9.65 11.11 7.06
C ARG A 52 9.36 9.65 7.42
N LEU A 53 8.89 8.84 6.48
CA LEU A 53 8.70 7.41 6.70
C LEU A 53 10.03 6.74 7.09
N MET A 54 11.10 7.02 6.36
CA MET A 54 12.42 6.45 6.62
C MET A 54 12.96 6.85 7.99
N ASP A 55 12.83 8.12 8.36
CA ASP A 55 13.25 8.62 9.68
C ASP A 55 12.49 7.93 10.82
N ASN A 56 11.15 7.81 10.69
CA ASN A 56 10.31 7.13 11.68
C ASN A 56 10.60 5.62 11.75
N ALA A 57 10.79 4.96 10.61
CA ALA A 57 11.17 3.55 10.56
C ALA A 57 12.52 3.33 11.23
N THR A 58 13.52 4.15 10.91
CA THR A 58 14.86 4.10 11.54
C THR A 58 14.78 4.28 13.05
N ALA A 59 14.03 5.26 13.53
CA ALA A 59 13.83 5.47 14.96
C ALA A 59 13.14 4.27 15.62
N THR A 60 12.15 3.67 14.95
CA THR A 60 11.45 2.46 15.41
C THR A 60 12.42 1.29 15.56
N LEU A 61 13.19 1.01 14.51
CA LEU A 61 14.16 -0.09 14.51
C LEU A 61 15.27 0.10 15.55
N SER A 62 15.73 1.34 15.72
CA SER A 62 16.79 1.68 16.69
C SER A 62 16.40 1.44 18.15
N ARG A 63 15.11 1.58 18.47
CA ARG A 63 14.58 1.25 19.81
C ARG A 63 14.15 -0.20 20.00
N GLY A 64 14.41 -1.06 19.01
CA GLY A 64 14.09 -2.49 19.04
C GLY A 64 12.69 -2.85 18.58
N GLY A 65 11.92 -1.90 18.03
CA GLY A 65 10.64 -2.16 17.39
C GLY A 65 10.79 -2.75 15.98
N ARG A 66 9.67 -3.06 15.35
CA ARG A 66 9.60 -3.64 14.00
C ARG A 66 8.88 -2.68 13.05
N LEU A 67 9.23 -2.74 11.77
CA LEU A 67 8.41 -2.20 10.69
C LEU A 67 7.55 -3.35 10.14
N VAL A 68 6.24 -3.26 10.36
CA VAL A 68 5.27 -4.23 9.85
C VAL A 68 4.59 -3.65 8.62
N ILE A 69 4.78 -4.31 7.49
CA ILE A 69 4.25 -3.88 6.18
C ILE A 69 3.05 -4.74 5.86
N VAL A 70 1.88 -4.13 5.68
CA VAL A 70 0.63 -4.84 5.44
C VAL A 70 0.06 -4.52 4.07
N GLY A 71 -0.51 -5.52 3.40
CA GLY A 71 -1.15 -5.34 2.10
C GLY A 71 -1.93 -6.57 1.66
N ALA A 72 -2.78 -6.38 0.66
CA ALA A 72 -3.55 -7.46 0.04
C ALA A 72 -3.17 -7.60 -1.45
N GLY A 73 -3.26 -8.81 -1.99
CA GLY A 73 -2.97 -9.09 -3.39
C GLY A 73 -1.57 -8.61 -3.81
N ALA A 74 -1.45 -7.87 -4.90
CA ALA A 74 -0.18 -7.34 -5.41
C ALA A 74 0.55 -6.44 -4.40
N SER A 75 -0.19 -5.64 -3.62
CA SER A 75 0.40 -4.82 -2.55
C SER A 75 1.02 -5.68 -1.44
N GLY A 76 0.37 -6.79 -1.09
CA GLY A 76 0.93 -7.76 -0.12
C GLY A 76 2.18 -8.46 -0.65
N GLN A 77 2.20 -8.81 -1.93
CA GLN A 77 3.37 -9.40 -2.58
C GLN A 77 4.55 -8.43 -2.64
N ALA A 78 4.29 -7.16 -2.93
CA ALA A 78 5.32 -6.11 -2.89
C ALA A 78 5.90 -5.95 -1.46
N ALA A 79 5.07 -6.02 -0.43
CA ALA A 79 5.51 -6.03 0.96
C ALA A 79 6.44 -7.21 1.26
N ALA A 80 6.05 -8.42 0.85
CA ALA A 80 6.87 -9.63 1.04
C ALA A 80 8.21 -9.53 0.31
N GLN A 81 8.22 -9.04 -0.92
CA GLN A 81 9.43 -8.84 -1.70
C GLN A 81 10.38 -7.87 -1.00
N ALA A 82 9.88 -6.71 -0.58
CA ALA A 82 10.68 -5.72 0.14
C ALA A 82 11.31 -6.29 1.41
N VAL A 83 10.55 -7.07 2.19
CA VAL A 83 11.07 -7.73 3.39
C VAL A 83 12.15 -8.74 3.06
N ASN A 84 11.94 -9.59 2.04
CA ASN A 84 12.90 -10.60 1.63
C ASN A 84 14.22 -10.00 1.12
N GLU A 85 14.17 -8.86 0.43
CA GLU A 85 15.35 -8.18 -0.08
C GLU A 85 16.14 -7.47 1.04
N PHE A 86 15.47 -7.00 2.07
CA PHE A 86 16.09 -6.20 3.12
C PHE A 86 16.53 -7.02 4.34
N THR A 87 15.98 -8.21 4.57
CA THR A 87 16.20 -8.94 5.84
C THR A 87 17.64 -9.44 5.95
N PRO A 88 18.51 -8.80 6.76
CA PRO A 88 19.81 -9.38 7.10
C PRO A 88 19.60 -10.66 7.89
N GLU A 89 20.44 -11.66 7.69
CA GLU A 89 20.38 -12.94 8.40
C GLU A 89 20.18 -12.74 9.92
N GLY A 90 19.11 -13.30 10.47
CA GLY A 90 18.81 -13.35 11.90
C GLY A 90 18.13 -12.13 12.53
N LYS A 91 17.72 -11.12 11.78
CA LYS A 91 16.94 -9.98 12.31
C LYS A 91 15.54 -9.92 11.70
N HIS A 92 14.53 -10.21 12.49
CA HIS A 92 13.11 -10.09 12.11
C HIS A 92 12.55 -8.68 12.39
N SER A 93 13.31 -7.64 12.04
CA SER A 93 12.92 -6.25 12.27
C SER A 93 11.93 -5.71 11.19
N LEU A 94 11.90 -6.34 10.02
CA LEU A 94 10.89 -6.10 8.99
C LEU A 94 10.00 -7.33 8.89
N VAL A 95 8.69 -7.11 8.84
CA VAL A 95 7.68 -8.17 8.75
C VAL A 95 6.66 -7.80 7.69
N ALA A 96 6.38 -8.71 6.75
CA ALA A 96 5.27 -8.58 5.83
C ALA A 96 4.06 -9.37 6.33
N LEU A 97 2.90 -8.74 6.35
CA LEU A 97 1.63 -9.37 6.64
C LEU A 97 0.71 -9.21 5.42
N ILE A 98 0.30 -10.34 4.86
CA ILE A 98 -0.45 -10.40 3.61
C ILE A 98 -1.83 -10.97 3.88
N ALA A 99 -2.88 -10.30 3.43
CA ALA A 99 -4.25 -10.79 3.56
C ALA A 99 -4.39 -12.21 2.97
N GLY A 100 -4.80 -13.17 3.80
CA GLY A 100 -4.89 -14.57 3.43
C GLY A 100 -3.56 -15.35 3.50
N GLY A 101 -2.43 -14.67 3.75
CA GLY A 101 -1.11 -15.31 3.84
C GLY A 101 -0.35 -15.35 2.51
N ALA A 102 0.98 -15.52 2.59
CA ALA A 102 1.88 -15.46 1.43
C ALA A 102 1.70 -16.62 0.42
N THR A 103 1.12 -17.73 0.84
CA THR A 103 0.90 -18.92 0.02
C THR A 103 -0.56 -19.14 -0.41
N ALA A 104 -1.46 -18.21 -0.03
CA ALA A 104 -2.87 -18.30 -0.34
C ALA A 104 -3.13 -18.23 -1.86
N ALA A 105 -4.10 -18.98 -2.34
CA ALA A 105 -4.60 -18.85 -3.69
C ALA A 105 -5.28 -17.46 -3.87
N ARG A 106 -5.36 -16.98 -5.13
CA ARG A 106 -5.93 -15.66 -5.44
C ARG A 106 -7.32 -15.45 -4.81
N GLN A 107 -8.19 -16.44 -4.90
CA GLN A 107 -9.54 -16.36 -4.35
C GLN A 107 -9.55 -16.24 -2.81
N GLU A 108 -8.64 -16.94 -2.15
CA GLU A 108 -8.48 -16.84 -0.69
C GLU A 108 -7.98 -15.46 -0.28
N MET A 109 -7.03 -14.90 -1.03
CA MET A 109 -6.53 -13.53 -0.82
C MET A 109 -7.63 -12.48 -1.00
N GLU A 110 -8.45 -12.61 -2.06
CA GLU A 110 -9.58 -11.71 -2.34
C GLU A 110 -10.64 -11.80 -1.24
N THR A 111 -10.94 -13.00 -0.77
CA THR A 111 -11.86 -13.23 0.34
C THR A 111 -11.32 -12.62 1.63
N ALA A 112 -10.07 -12.89 1.99
CA ALA A 112 -9.44 -12.32 3.19
C ALA A 112 -9.40 -10.78 3.14
N ALA A 113 -9.06 -10.20 1.97
CA ALA A 113 -8.99 -8.75 1.78
C ALA A 113 -10.32 -8.02 2.09
N SER A 114 -11.46 -8.70 1.93
CA SER A 114 -12.79 -8.16 2.22
C SER A 114 -13.18 -8.16 3.70
N HIS A 115 -12.40 -8.83 4.57
CA HIS A 115 -12.71 -9.00 5.98
C HIS A 115 -11.96 -8.00 6.86
N TYR A 116 -12.68 -7.01 7.34
CA TYR A 116 -12.14 -5.97 8.23
C TYR A 116 -11.54 -6.53 9.52
N ASP A 117 -12.31 -7.34 10.26
CA ASP A 117 -11.88 -7.86 11.55
C ASP A 117 -10.68 -8.80 11.46
N LEU A 118 -10.53 -9.49 10.32
CA LEU A 118 -9.40 -10.38 10.08
C LEU A 118 -8.07 -9.61 10.06
N GLY A 119 -8.04 -8.42 9.46
CA GLY A 119 -6.83 -7.58 9.43
C GLY A 119 -6.37 -7.18 10.82
N ALA A 120 -7.30 -6.80 11.70
CA ALA A 120 -7.01 -6.50 13.10
C ALA A 120 -6.52 -7.74 13.85
N PHE A 121 -7.21 -8.88 13.68
CA PHE A 121 -6.87 -10.14 14.34
C PHE A 121 -5.48 -10.65 13.93
N GLU A 122 -5.15 -10.63 12.66
CA GLU A 122 -3.84 -11.09 12.17
C GLU A 122 -2.70 -10.19 12.64
N LEU A 123 -2.93 -8.87 12.74
CA LEU A 123 -1.95 -7.93 13.30
C LEU A 123 -1.76 -8.16 14.80
N GLU A 124 -2.83 -8.43 15.54
CA GLU A 124 -2.79 -8.77 16.96
C GLU A 124 -2.04 -10.09 17.20
N ALA A 125 -2.25 -11.10 16.33
CA ALA A 125 -1.55 -12.38 16.39
C ALA A 125 -0.02 -12.25 16.23
N LEU A 126 0.46 -11.22 15.53
CA LEU A 126 1.87 -10.84 15.48
C LEU A 126 2.39 -10.17 16.76
N ARG A 127 1.52 -10.00 17.79
CA ARG A 127 1.83 -9.20 18.98
C ARG A 127 2.36 -7.80 18.62
N PHE A 128 1.70 -7.18 17.65
CA PHE A 128 1.99 -5.80 17.27
C PHE A 128 1.74 -4.86 18.45
N SER A 129 2.61 -3.89 18.66
CA SER A 129 2.52 -2.96 19.78
C SER A 129 2.87 -1.52 19.35
N ASN A 130 2.75 -0.57 20.26
CA ASN A 130 3.16 0.81 20.04
C ASN A 130 4.68 1.01 19.91
N GLN A 131 5.49 -0.03 20.14
CA GLN A 131 6.92 -0.04 19.85
C GLN A 131 7.21 -0.28 18.37
N ASP A 132 6.27 -0.85 17.64
CA ASP A 132 6.35 -1.13 16.22
C ASP A 132 5.83 0.07 15.39
N MET A 133 6.05 0.02 14.08
CA MET A 133 5.47 0.94 13.11
C MET A 133 4.70 0.15 12.05
N LEU A 134 3.52 0.61 11.68
CA LEU A 134 2.74 0.05 10.58
C LEU A 134 3.00 0.82 9.28
N LEU A 135 3.28 0.10 8.20
CA LEU A 135 3.24 0.62 6.82
C LEU A 135 2.16 -0.13 6.04
N ALA A 136 1.08 0.55 5.70
CA ALA A 136 -0.01 -0.03 4.93
C ALA A 136 0.13 0.29 3.45
N LEU A 137 0.10 -0.74 2.61
CA LEU A 137 0.12 -0.63 1.15
C LEU A 137 -1.27 -0.95 0.60
N THR A 138 -1.90 0.02 -0.04
CA THR A 138 -3.24 -0.16 -0.63
C THR A 138 -3.49 0.86 -1.73
N VAL A 139 -3.43 0.45 -2.98
CA VAL A 139 -3.54 1.33 -4.14
C VAL A 139 -4.87 2.08 -4.14
N SER A 140 -5.99 1.38 -4.01
CA SER A 140 -7.34 1.98 -4.00
C SER A 140 -7.71 2.68 -2.69
N GLY A 141 -7.03 2.33 -1.60
CA GLY A 141 -7.41 2.78 -0.25
C GLY A 141 -8.73 2.19 0.26
N LYS A 142 -9.31 1.20 -0.44
CA LYS A 142 -10.64 0.63 -0.17
C LYS A 142 -10.60 -0.82 0.34
N THR A 143 -9.47 -1.31 0.83
CA THR A 143 -9.29 -2.69 1.28
C THR A 143 -9.68 -2.83 2.76
N PRO A 144 -10.82 -3.45 3.10
CA PRO A 144 -11.30 -3.54 4.49
C PRO A 144 -10.32 -4.19 5.45
N TRP A 145 -9.64 -5.25 5.03
CA TRP A 145 -8.60 -5.91 5.81
C TRP A 145 -7.46 -4.93 6.23
N VAL A 146 -7.02 -4.07 5.30
CA VAL A 146 -6.01 -3.03 5.58
C VAL A 146 -6.57 -2.00 6.58
N TRP A 147 -7.85 -1.64 6.46
CA TRP A 147 -8.48 -0.73 7.43
C TRP A 147 -8.49 -1.30 8.83
N GLY A 148 -8.82 -2.60 8.97
CA GLY A 148 -8.82 -3.30 10.25
C GLY A 148 -7.45 -3.33 10.91
N ALA A 149 -6.41 -3.70 10.17
CA ALA A 149 -5.03 -3.70 10.63
C ALA A 149 -4.59 -2.29 11.08
N LYS A 150 -4.84 -1.29 10.24
CA LYS A 150 -4.53 0.12 10.55
C LYS A 150 -5.25 0.61 11.81
N ARG A 151 -6.55 0.30 11.94
CA ARG A 151 -7.35 0.71 13.10
C ARG A 151 -6.84 0.07 14.40
N HIS A 152 -6.43 -1.18 14.34
CA HIS A 152 -5.81 -1.85 15.48
C HIS A 152 -4.50 -1.14 15.87
N ALA A 153 -3.61 -0.86 14.93
CA ALA A 153 -2.37 -0.12 15.17
C ALA A 153 -2.64 1.27 15.78
N TRP A 154 -3.62 1.99 15.25
CA TRP A 154 -4.03 3.29 15.77
C TRP A 154 -4.53 3.20 17.22
N SER A 155 -5.31 2.18 17.56
CA SER A 155 -5.83 1.98 18.92
C SER A 155 -4.73 1.74 19.96
N LEU A 156 -3.58 1.24 19.52
CA LEU A 156 -2.38 1.02 20.35
C LEU A 156 -1.46 2.26 20.42
N GLY A 157 -1.76 3.31 19.68
CA GLY A 157 -0.91 4.51 19.60
C GLY A 157 0.38 4.30 18.80
N ALA A 158 0.43 3.30 17.91
CA ALA A 158 1.58 3.04 17.06
C ALA A 158 1.68 4.04 15.90
N PRO A 159 2.88 4.40 15.44
CA PRO A 159 3.06 5.18 14.22
C PRO A 159 2.51 4.44 12.99
N ILE A 160 1.81 5.16 12.11
CA ILE A 160 1.18 4.61 10.91
C ILE A 160 1.58 5.42 9.68
N ALA A 161 2.10 4.74 8.67
CA ALA A 161 2.26 5.29 7.32
C ALA A 161 1.38 4.51 6.34
N VAL A 162 0.88 5.19 5.32
CA VAL A 162 0.07 4.59 4.25
C VAL A 162 0.61 5.00 2.90
N VAL A 163 0.79 4.03 2.01
CA VAL A 163 1.04 4.25 0.58
C VAL A 163 -0.24 3.94 -0.17
N THR A 164 -0.79 4.94 -0.87
CA THR A 164 -2.05 4.81 -1.60
C THR A 164 -2.11 5.83 -2.73
N GLN A 165 -2.81 5.54 -3.81
CA GLN A 165 -3.13 6.56 -4.83
C GLN A 165 -4.34 7.44 -4.45
N GLN A 166 -5.01 7.13 -3.32
CA GLN A 166 -6.21 7.82 -2.86
C GLN A 166 -5.98 8.48 -1.50
N PRO A 167 -5.38 9.69 -1.45
CA PRO A 167 -5.03 10.35 -0.18
C PRO A 167 -6.25 10.72 0.68
N ALA A 168 -7.45 10.78 0.09
CA ALA A 168 -8.71 11.01 0.80
C ALA A 168 -9.46 9.73 1.17
N SER A 169 -8.83 8.54 0.98
CA SER A 169 -9.47 7.25 1.26
C SER A 169 -9.56 6.95 2.76
N GLU A 170 -10.39 5.96 3.11
CA GLU A 170 -10.48 5.42 4.46
C GLU A 170 -9.12 4.91 4.97
N ALA A 171 -8.32 4.29 4.09
CA ALA A 171 -6.98 3.83 4.45
C ALA A 171 -6.04 4.96 4.87
N ALA A 172 -6.18 6.15 4.26
CA ALA A 172 -5.35 7.31 4.57
C ALA A 172 -5.78 8.03 5.86
N GLN A 173 -7.02 7.85 6.31
CA GLN A 173 -7.50 8.45 7.56
C GLN A 173 -6.73 7.88 8.76
N LEU A 174 -6.43 8.70 9.74
CA LEU A 174 -5.68 8.34 10.95
C LEU A 174 -4.21 7.96 10.70
N ALA A 175 -3.68 8.13 9.50
CA ALA A 175 -2.27 7.91 9.21
C ALA A 175 -1.45 9.15 9.59
N ASP A 176 -0.27 8.93 10.18
CA ASP A 176 0.69 10.01 10.48
C ASP A 176 1.42 10.47 9.23
N ILE A 177 1.65 9.55 8.28
CA ILE A 177 2.33 9.80 7.02
C ILE A 177 1.50 9.19 5.89
N ILE A 178 1.20 10.01 4.88
CA ILE A 178 0.54 9.58 3.65
C ILE A 178 1.49 9.77 2.48
N ILE A 179 1.78 8.70 1.75
CA ILE A 179 2.56 8.69 0.52
C ILE A 179 1.58 8.39 -0.61
N ALA A 180 1.29 9.38 -1.43
CA ALA A 180 0.23 9.27 -2.43
C ALA A 180 0.73 9.63 -3.83
N PRO A 181 1.56 8.76 -4.46
CA PRO A 181 2.03 9.01 -5.82
C PRO A 181 0.85 8.98 -6.79
N GLN A 182 0.68 10.05 -7.54
CA GLN A 182 -0.42 10.22 -8.51
C GLN A 182 0.04 9.73 -9.88
N THR A 183 0.07 8.41 -10.06
CA THR A 183 0.59 7.75 -11.27
C THR A 183 -0.41 7.74 -12.43
N GLY A 184 -1.64 8.15 -12.20
CA GLY A 184 -2.67 8.21 -13.22
C GLY A 184 -3.63 7.01 -13.21
N PRO A 185 -4.50 6.90 -14.23
CA PRO A 185 -5.40 5.77 -14.42
C PRO A 185 -4.63 4.48 -14.76
N GLU A 186 -5.17 3.34 -14.33
CA GLU A 186 -4.70 2.01 -14.76
C GLU A 186 -5.27 1.61 -16.12
#